data_09373c1b5b68bbfe6e3789d2c211bd25
#
_entry.id   09373c1b5b68bbfe6e3789d2c211bd25
#
_cell.length_a   1.000
_cell.length_b   1.000
_cell.length_c   1.000
_cell.angle_alpha   90.00
_cell.angle_beta   90.00
_cell.angle_gamma   90.00
#
_symmetry.space_group_name_H-M   'P 1'
#
loop_
_entity.id
_entity.type
_entity.pdbx_description
1 polymer ?
#
loop_
_entity_poly.entity_id
_entity_poly.type
_entity_poly.pdbx_seq_one_letter_code
_entity_poly.pdbx_strand_id
1 'polypeptide(L)'
;MADNSIIGPRLPAPLRRRLTILLATLVAIVAVLAPVGYALQLAYTTTVGKSESNLRTIAQTIATDTSRLLNDINQGLVALSDLDYRCSFDDVSAMNTMAYDIPGISDIGLVTPKGNLVCTSWGAIKPPLKAELPPPQVGFRLLGPLEIKLMDRYGLIAIRLREDGSQIAALIHPSVLIGHLGADLGEHGFAVLVRREDTHIYAWEGNVPEMEMVASETEGGEGSTQLRALFKDGIERTLFAVELEGFPGTYSVVAAADEWILHDWLRMAILLGVVAIATSGLLVFLIISISLRRLSLQGELESSLQKDEFEINYLPVIDLKSGHCVGAEALISWCQPGSKRVRPDLFIPLA
;
A
#
# COMPACT_ATOMS: atom_id res chain seq x y z
N MET A 1 48.89 39.46 -36.36
CA MET A 1 47.80 38.52 -36.07
C MET A 1 48.12 37.90 -34.73
N ALA A 2 47.40 38.32 -33.69
CA ALA A 2 47.68 37.95 -32.31
C ALA A 2 46.91 36.67 -31.99
N ASP A 3 47.66 35.65 -31.58
CA ASP A 3 47.11 34.38 -31.07
C ASP A 3 46.77 34.59 -29.57
N ASN A 4 45.50 34.70 -29.29
CA ASN A 4 44.93 34.90 -27.97
C ASN A 4 44.57 33.54 -27.35
N SER A 5 45.57 32.76 -26.96
CA SER A 5 45.38 31.58 -26.12
C SER A 5 45.10 32.01 -24.67
N ILE A 6 43.83 32.06 -24.31
CA ILE A 6 43.37 32.27 -22.93
C ILE A 6 43.73 31.01 -22.11
N ILE A 7 44.93 30.99 -21.56
CA ILE A 7 45.36 30.03 -20.54
C ILE A 7 44.79 30.49 -19.20
N GLY A 8 43.60 30.00 -18.86
CA GLY A 8 43.06 30.21 -17.51
C GLY A 8 43.98 29.65 -16.42
N PRO A 9 43.92 30.14 -15.16
CA PRO A 9 44.84 29.77 -14.10
C PRO A 9 44.81 28.27 -13.85
N ARG A 10 45.91 27.57 -14.15
CA ARG A 10 46.06 26.14 -13.87
C ARG A 10 46.20 25.97 -12.37
N LEU A 11 45.21 25.37 -11.72
CA LEU A 11 45.25 24.96 -10.32
C LEU A 11 46.52 24.12 -10.04
N PRO A 12 47.18 24.29 -8.89
CA PRO A 12 48.36 23.52 -8.50
C PRO A 12 48.04 22.02 -8.47
N ALA A 13 48.96 21.18 -8.93
CA ALA A 13 48.80 19.75 -9.12
C ALA A 13 48.16 18.99 -7.92
N PRO A 14 48.53 19.27 -6.64
CA PRO A 14 47.93 18.61 -5.48
C PRO A 14 46.44 18.99 -5.28
N LEU A 15 46.05 20.22 -5.63
CA LEU A 15 44.68 20.69 -5.49
C LEU A 15 43.78 20.08 -6.57
N ARG A 16 44.28 19.95 -7.78
CA ARG A 16 43.60 19.30 -8.91
C ARG A 16 43.30 17.85 -8.61
N ARG A 17 44.25 17.15 -7.98
CA ARG A 17 44.12 15.73 -7.62
C ARG A 17 43.13 15.49 -6.48
N ARG A 18 43.14 16.34 -5.46
CA ARG A 18 42.10 16.29 -4.39
C ARG A 18 40.71 16.55 -4.97
N LEU A 19 40.58 17.48 -5.88
CA LEU A 19 39.32 17.78 -6.55
C LEU A 19 38.80 16.59 -7.39
N THR A 20 39.67 15.89 -8.13
CA THR A 20 39.29 14.71 -8.92
C THR A 20 38.85 13.55 -8.05
N ILE A 21 39.49 13.31 -6.90
CA ILE A 21 39.08 12.27 -5.97
C ILE A 21 37.72 12.63 -5.36
N LEU A 22 37.51 13.88 -4.92
CA LEU A 22 36.25 14.35 -4.38
C LEU A 22 35.12 14.26 -5.43
N LEU A 23 35.40 14.62 -6.67
CA LEU A 23 34.42 14.52 -7.76
C LEU A 23 34.05 13.06 -8.07
N ALA A 24 35.07 12.19 -8.11
CA ALA A 24 34.84 10.75 -8.33
C ALA A 24 34.02 10.10 -7.20
N THR A 25 34.30 10.46 -5.93
CA THR A 25 33.53 9.97 -4.79
C THR A 25 32.08 10.48 -4.82
N LEU A 26 31.89 11.76 -5.15
CA LEU A 26 30.56 12.37 -5.29
C LEU A 26 29.76 11.67 -6.40
N VAL A 27 30.35 11.47 -7.57
CA VAL A 27 29.71 10.77 -8.69
C VAL A 27 29.34 9.34 -8.31
N ALA A 28 30.24 8.62 -7.62
CA ALA A 28 29.96 7.26 -7.16
C ALA A 28 28.78 7.21 -6.17
N ILE A 29 28.72 8.14 -5.23
CA ILE A 29 27.61 8.26 -4.26
C ILE A 29 26.28 8.55 -4.99
N VAL A 30 26.28 9.53 -5.88
CA VAL A 30 25.09 9.91 -6.65
C VAL A 30 24.63 8.74 -7.55
N ALA A 31 25.56 8.03 -8.19
CA ALA A 31 25.25 6.89 -9.05
C ALA A 31 24.56 5.73 -8.29
N VAL A 32 24.79 5.59 -6.98
CA VAL A 32 24.10 4.59 -6.15
C VAL A 32 22.81 5.14 -5.55
N LEU A 33 22.86 6.37 -5.01
CA LEU A 33 21.71 6.92 -4.27
C LEU A 33 20.57 7.39 -5.20
N ALA A 34 20.87 7.89 -6.39
CA ALA A 34 19.83 8.38 -7.30
C ALA A 34 18.89 7.28 -7.81
N PRO A 35 19.36 6.11 -8.27
CA PRO A 35 18.48 5.00 -8.64
C PRO A 35 17.66 4.45 -7.47
N VAL A 36 18.27 4.40 -6.26
CA VAL A 36 17.57 3.94 -5.06
C VAL A 36 16.48 4.94 -4.67
N GLY A 37 16.77 6.24 -4.68
CA GLY A 37 15.78 7.28 -4.42
C GLY A 37 14.62 7.23 -5.42
N TYR A 38 14.92 7.04 -6.70
CA TYR A 38 13.90 6.88 -7.74
C TYR A 38 13.04 5.60 -7.53
N ALA A 39 13.69 4.47 -7.19
CA ALA A 39 12.98 3.22 -6.91
C ALA A 39 12.07 3.34 -5.67
N LEU A 40 12.51 4.05 -4.62
CA LEU A 40 11.71 4.31 -3.43
C LEU A 40 10.50 5.20 -3.74
N GLN A 41 10.69 6.24 -4.55
CA GLN A 41 9.60 7.10 -4.99
C GLN A 41 8.58 6.32 -5.83
N LEU A 42 9.04 5.48 -6.76
CA LEU A 42 8.16 4.63 -7.56
C LEU A 42 7.42 3.63 -6.69
N ALA A 43 8.09 2.99 -5.74
CA ALA A 43 7.47 2.06 -4.78
C ALA A 43 6.41 2.77 -3.92
N TYR A 44 6.67 4.00 -3.46
CA TYR A 44 5.71 4.80 -2.72
C TYR A 44 4.43 5.04 -3.52
N THR A 45 4.56 5.58 -4.74
CA THR A 45 3.40 5.90 -5.59
C THR A 45 2.61 4.65 -5.98
N THR A 46 3.29 3.53 -6.24
CA THR A 46 2.61 2.27 -6.57
C THR A 46 1.92 1.64 -5.35
N THR A 47 2.50 1.73 -4.16
CA THR A 47 1.89 1.19 -2.93
C THR A 47 0.66 1.97 -2.54
N VAL A 48 0.73 3.31 -2.52
CA VAL A 48 -0.42 4.16 -2.22
C VAL A 48 -1.53 3.95 -3.25
N GLY A 49 -1.22 4.01 -4.54
CA GLY A 49 -2.22 3.80 -5.59
C GLY A 49 -2.86 2.41 -5.56
N LYS A 50 -2.11 1.36 -5.20
CA LYS A 50 -2.65 0.01 -5.05
C LYS A 50 -3.57 -0.11 -3.83
N SER A 51 -3.22 0.50 -2.70
CA SER A 51 -4.07 0.52 -1.50
C SER A 51 -5.37 1.27 -1.74
N GLU A 52 -5.32 2.44 -2.37
CA GLU A 52 -6.50 3.20 -2.75
C GLU A 52 -7.41 2.40 -3.70
N SER A 53 -6.83 1.76 -4.71
CA SER A 53 -7.56 0.89 -5.64
C SER A 53 -8.22 -0.30 -4.93
N ASN A 54 -7.53 -0.91 -3.97
CA ASN A 54 -8.07 -2.01 -3.17
C ASN A 54 -9.25 -1.56 -2.31
N LEU A 55 -9.11 -0.45 -1.57
CA LEU A 55 -10.20 0.10 -0.75
C LEU A 55 -11.44 0.43 -1.59
N ARG A 56 -11.23 1.06 -2.74
CA ARG A 56 -12.31 1.33 -3.70
C ARG A 56 -12.99 0.05 -4.16
N THR A 57 -12.21 -0.98 -4.50
CA THR A 57 -12.73 -2.28 -4.95
C THR A 57 -13.54 -2.95 -3.84
N ILE A 58 -13.05 -2.93 -2.60
CA ILE A 58 -13.77 -3.48 -1.44
C ILE A 58 -15.10 -2.72 -1.24
N ALA A 59 -15.08 -1.38 -1.25
CA ALA A 59 -16.29 -0.58 -1.10
C ALA A 59 -17.33 -0.86 -2.21
N GLN A 60 -16.88 -0.99 -3.46
CA GLN A 60 -17.73 -1.34 -4.60
C GLN A 60 -18.31 -2.75 -4.48
N THR A 61 -17.50 -3.72 -4.05
CA THR A 61 -17.95 -5.11 -3.86
C THR A 61 -19.01 -5.19 -2.77
N ILE A 62 -18.76 -4.54 -1.61
CA ILE A 62 -19.76 -4.47 -0.52
C ILE A 62 -21.03 -3.80 -1.02
N ALA A 63 -20.95 -2.67 -1.72
CA ALA A 63 -22.12 -1.97 -2.24
C ALA A 63 -22.93 -2.84 -3.20
N THR A 64 -22.27 -3.54 -4.13
CA THR A 64 -22.90 -4.38 -5.14
C THR A 64 -23.56 -5.62 -4.51
N ASP A 65 -22.83 -6.32 -3.63
CA ASP A 65 -23.32 -7.53 -2.99
C ASP A 65 -24.45 -7.23 -2.01
N THR A 66 -24.35 -6.14 -1.23
CA THR A 66 -25.43 -5.66 -0.36
C THR A 66 -26.66 -5.25 -1.17
N SER A 67 -26.48 -4.52 -2.27
CA SER A 67 -27.60 -4.12 -3.14
C SER A 67 -28.32 -5.33 -3.70
N ARG A 68 -27.58 -6.34 -4.17
CA ARG A 68 -28.14 -7.59 -4.66
C ARG A 68 -28.92 -8.31 -3.56
N LEU A 69 -28.32 -8.50 -2.39
CA LEU A 69 -28.95 -9.18 -1.26
C LEU A 69 -30.23 -8.47 -0.81
N LEU A 70 -30.20 -7.15 -0.65
CA LEU A 70 -31.39 -6.38 -0.26
C LEU A 70 -32.49 -6.44 -1.33
N ASN A 71 -32.14 -6.49 -2.61
CA ASN A 71 -33.09 -6.66 -3.69
C ASN A 71 -33.70 -8.07 -3.68
N ASP A 72 -32.90 -9.11 -3.46
CA ASP A 72 -33.38 -10.50 -3.35
C ASP A 72 -34.35 -10.65 -2.16
N ILE A 73 -34.01 -10.04 -1.01
CA ILE A 73 -34.89 -10.00 0.16
C ILE A 73 -36.20 -9.27 -0.18
N ASN A 74 -36.13 -8.12 -0.84
CA ASN A 74 -37.31 -7.36 -1.23
C ASN A 74 -38.21 -8.16 -2.17
N GLN A 75 -37.65 -8.84 -3.17
CA GLN A 75 -38.41 -9.72 -4.08
C GLN A 75 -39.03 -10.93 -3.35
N GLY A 76 -38.28 -11.55 -2.43
CA GLY A 76 -38.78 -12.62 -1.61
C GLY A 76 -39.96 -12.18 -0.73
N LEU A 77 -39.88 -10.99 -0.09
CA LEU A 77 -40.96 -10.42 0.68
C LEU A 77 -42.21 -10.12 -0.20
N VAL A 78 -42.00 -9.72 -1.47
CA VAL A 78 -43.13 -9.61 -2.44
C VAL A 78 -43.78 -10.96 -2.73
N ALA A 79 -42.98 -11.99 -2.93
CA ALA A 79 -43.51 -13.34 -3.18
C ALA A 79 -44.34 -13.91 -2.01
N LEU A 80 -44.09 -13.40 -0.80
CA LEU A 80 -44.86 -13.74 0.41
C LEU A 80 -46.10 -12.86 0.63
N SER A 81 -46.55 -12.07 -0.37
CA SER A 81 -47.68 -11.13 -0.23
C SER A 81 -49.02 -11.81 0.12
N ASP A 82 -49.18 -13.10 -0.18
CA ASP A 82 -50.46 -13.83 -0.02
C ASP A 82 -50.56 -14.63 1.30
N LEU A 83 -49.57 -14.46 2.23
CA LEU A 83 -49.61 -15.13 3.53
C LEU A 83 -50.90 -14.80 4.33
N ASP A 84 -51.50 -15.84 4.97
CA ASP A 84 -52.65 -15.68 5.83
C ASP A 84 -52.26 -15.46 7.31
N TYR A 85 -53.06 -14.70 8.04
CA TYR A 85 -52.89 -14.49 9.49
C TYR A 85 -53.13 -15.77 10.34
N ARG A 86 -53.65 -16.85 9.71
CA ARG A 86 -53.85 -18.15 10.37
C ARG A 86 -52.56 -18.91 10.59
N CYS A 87 -51.48 -18.47 9.92
CA CYS A 87 -50.17 -19.11 10.01
C CYS A 87 -50.27 -20.62 9.71
N SER A 88 -50.77 -20.94 8.53
CA SER A 88 -50.94 -22.32 8.06
C SER A 88 -49.58 -23.00 7.86
N PHE A 89 -49.59 -24.31 7.69
CA PHE A 89 -48.35 -25.04 7.36
C PHE A 89 -47.72 -24.53 6.06
N ASP A 90 -48.54 -24.19 5.07
CA ASP A 90 -48.08 -23.66 3.78
C ASP A 90 -47.43 -22.28 3.94
N ASP A 91 -47.99 -21.41 4.79
CA ASP A 91 -47.40 -20.09 5.10
C ASP A 91 -46.02 -20.25 5.76
N VAL A 92 -45.90 -21.11 6.77
CA VAL A 92 -44.66 -21.41 7.46
C VAL A 92 -43.63 -22.03 6.51
N SER A 93 -44.08 -22.96 5.64
CA SER A 93 -43.21 -23.57 4.63
C SER A 93 -42.67 -22.55 3.63
N ALA A 94 -43.52 -21.62 3.15
CA ALA A 94 -43.11 -20.56 2.24
C ALA A 94 -42.05 -19.62 2.88
N MET A 95 -42.25 -19.20 4.15
CA MET A 95 -41.29 -18.39 4.90
C MET A 95 -39.97 -19.15 5.10
N ASN A 96 -40.00 -20.43 5.45
CA ASN A 96 -38.79 -21.25 5.61
C ASN A 96 -38.03 -21.43 4.29
N THR A 97 -38.74 -21.62 3.18
CA THR A 97 -38.12 -21.73 1.85
C THR A 97 -37.37 -20.45 1.53
N MET A 98 -37.99 -19.29 1.70
CA MET A 98 -37.33 -18.00 1.49
C MET A 98 -36.13 -17.81 2.42
N ALA A 99 -36.23 -18.13 3.70
CA ALA A 99 -35.14 -18.02 4.67
C ALA A 99 -33.99 -18.98 4.34
N TYR A 100 -34.27 -20.13 3.72
CA TYR A 100 -33.25 -21.07 3.28
C TYR A 100 -32.56 -20.62 1.98
N ASP A 101 -33.31 -20.06 1.04
CA ASP A 101 -32.81 -19.69 -0.29
C ASP A 101 -32.03 -18.39 -0.27
N ILE A 102 -32.32 -17.45 0.66
CA ILE A 102 -31.64 -16.16 0.77
C ILE A 102 -30.69 -16.17 1.99
N PRO A 103 -29.37 -16.19 1.77
CA PRO A 103 -28.41 -16.24 2.86
C PRO A 103 -28.55 -15.01 3.79
N GLY A 104 -28.47 -15.26 5.10
CA GLY A 104 -28.48 -14.20 6.12
C GLY A 104 -29.86 -13.83 6.66
N ILE A 105 -30.94 -14.36 6.12
CA ILE A 105 -32.25 -14.29 6.76
C ILE A 105 -32.26 -15.26 7.93
N SER A 106 -32.50 -14.74 9.13
CA SER A 106 -32.57 -15.55 10.35
C SER A 106 -33.99 -15.97 10.66
N ASP A 107 -34.98 -15.14 10.35
CA ASP A 107 -36.42 -15.41 10.55
C ASP A 107 -37.24 -14.48 9.66
N ILE A 108 -38.47 -14.90 9.38
CA ILE A 108 -39.48 -14.09 8.66
C ILE A 108 -40.74 -14.06 9.50
N GLY A 109 -41.32 -12.85 9.66
CA GLY A 109 -42.51 -12.67 10.46
C GLY A 109 -43.61 -11.87 9.78
N LEU A 110 -44.86 -12.18 10.09
CA LEU A 110 -46.04 -11.46 9.65
C LEU A 110 -46.60 -10.62 10.80
N VAL A 111 -46.67 -9.30 10.58
CA VAL A 111 -47.17 -8.34 11.55
C VAL A 111 -48.49 -7.77 11.05
N THR A 112 -49.53 -7.84 11.90
CA THR A 112 -50.84 -7.31 11.57
C THR A 112 -50.83 -5.76 11.46
N PRO A 113 -51.88 -5.15 10.84
CA PRO A 113 -52.00 -3.68 10.81
C PRO A 113 -52.06 -3.02 12.20
N LYS A 114 -52.36 -3.78 13.24
CA LYS A 114 -52.39 -3.33 14.65
C LYS A 114 -51.02 -3.42 15.31
N GLY A 115 -49.96 -3.85 14.56
CA GLY A 115 -48.59 -3.97 15.05
C GLY A 115 -48.33 -5.23 15.89
N ASN A 116 -49.14 -6.30 15.72
CA ASN A 116 -48.91 -7.55 16.42
C ASN A 116 -48.27 -8.58 15.50
N LEU A 117 -47.15 -9.16 15.93
CA LEU A 117 -46.49 -10.30 15.29
C LEU A 117 -47.31 -11.56 15.59
N VAL A 118 -47.85 -12.19 14.56
CA VAL A 118 -48.79 -13.33 14.68
C VAL A 118 -48.22 -14.65 14.15
N CYS A 119 -47.29 -14.56 13.20
CA CYS A 119 -46.70 -15.72 12.55
C CYS A 119 -45.22 -15.47 12.30
N THR A 120 -44.39 -16.51 12.44
CA THR A 120 -42.97 -16.50 12.02
C THR A 120 -42.65 -17.78 11.23
N SER A 121 -41.46 -17.90 10.69
CA SER A 121 -40.97 -19.13 10.05
C SER A 121 -40.95 -20.32 11.01
N TRP A 122 -41.04 -20.09 12.32
CA TRP A 122 -41.16 -21.15 13.36
C TRP A 122 -42.62 -21.53 13.68
N GLY A 123 -43.58 -20.77 13.16
CA GLY A 123 -45.00 -21.04 13.37
C GLY A 123 -45.79 -19.89 14.02
N ALA A 124 -47.02 -20.19 14.44
CA ALA A 124 -47.91 -19.21 15.04
C ALA A 124 -47.48 -18.79 16.43
N ILE A 125 -47.46 -17.48 16.69
CA ILE A 125 -47.15 -16.91 18.01
C ILE A 125 -48.44 -16.74 18.81
N LYS A 126 -48.53 -17.41 19.95
CA LYS A 126 -49.69 -17.36 20.83
C LYS A 126 -49.25 -17.14 22.29
N PRO A 127 -49.66 -16.02 22.95
CA PRO A 127 -50.42 -14.90 22.40
C PRO A 127 -49.59 -14.06 21.43
N PRO A 128 -50.21 -13.30 20.50
CA PRO A 128 -49.48 -12.42 19.58
C PRO A 128 -48.59 -11.41 20.34
N LEU A 129 -47.39 -11.24 19.85
CA LEU A 129 -46.42 -10.28 20.43
C LEU A 129 -46.55 -8.90 19.80
N LYS A 130 -46.55 -7.86 20.60
CA LYS A 130 -46.51 -6.48 20.08
C LYS A 130 -45.15 -6.21 19.47
N ALA A 131 -45.12 -5.99 18.16
CA ALA A 131 -43.91 -5.62 17.46
C ALA A 131 -43.69 -4.09 17.60
N GLU A 132 -42.54 -3.71 18.11
CA GLU A 132 -42.14 -2.29 18.21
C GLU A 132 -41.58 -1.80 16.87
N LEU A 133 -42.43 -1.84 15.83
CA LEU A 133 -42.08 -1.38 14.49
C LEU A 133 -42.55 0.07 14.30
N PRO A 134 -41.82 0.91 13.54
CA PRO A 134 -42.27 2.24 13.20
C PRO A 134 -43.57 2.19 12.37
N PRO A 135 -44.30 3.33 12.28
CA PRO A 135 -45.51 3.41 11.50
C PRO A 135 -45.34 2.87 10.09
N PRO A 136 -46.34 2.12 9.57
CA PRO A 136 -46.27 1.51 8.25
C PRO A 136 -46.10 2.59 7.17
N GLN A 137 -45.14 2.39 6.27
CA GLN A 137 -44.90 3.23 5.11
C GLN A 137 -44.81 2.36 3.87
N VAL A 138 -45.23 2.91 2.74
CA VAL A 138 -45.21 2.18 1.46
C VAL A 138 -43.77 1.90 1.02
N GLY A 139 -43.53 0.71 0.50
CA GLY A 139 -42.23 0.28 -0.03
C GLY A 139 -41.44 -0.63 0.90
N PHE A 140 -40.24 -0.89 0.48
CA PHE A 140 -39.23 -1.65 1.23
C PHE A 140 -38.44 -0.72 2.17
N ARG A 141 -38.21 -1.15 3.40
CA ARG A 141 -37.42 -0.40 4.37
C ARG A 141 -36.51 -1.33 5.16
N LEU A 142 -35.33 -0.83 5.47
CA LEU A 142 -34.38 -1.43 6.39
C LEU A 142 -34.38 -0.67 7.71
N LEU A 143 -34.53 -1.39 8.83
CA LEU A 143 -34.56 -0.87 10.19
C LEU A 143 -33.50 -1.56 11.04
N GLY A 144 -32.99 -0.86 12.00
CA GLY A 144 -31.97 -1.38 12.92
C GLY A 144 -30.61 -0.69 12.71
N PRO A 145 -29.55 -1.16 13.36
CA PRO A 145 -29.51 -2.39 14.16
C PRO A 145 -30.35 -2.29 15.45
N LEU A 146 -31.16 -3.30 15.69
CA LEU A 146 -31.99 -3.42 16.87
C LEU A 146 -31.42 -4.52 17.78
N GLU A 147 -31.39 -4.26 19.09
CA GLU A 147 -30.98 -5.26 20.06
C GLU A 147 -32.09 -6.32 20.23
N ILE A 148 -31.79 -7.54 19.87
CA ILE A 148 -32.71 -8.67 20.03
C ILE A 148 -32.47 -9.27 21.41
N LYS A 149 -33.25 -8.85 22.39
CA LYS A 149 -33.14 -9.25 23.79
C LYS A 149 -33.11 -10.78 24.02
N LEU A 150 -33.75 -11.56 23.12
CA LEU A 150 -33.79 -13.01 23.20
C LEU A 150 -32.46 -13.67 22.84
N MET A 151 -31.61 -13.01 22.01
CA MET A 151 -30.39 -13.58 21.47
C MET A 151 -29.12 -12.82 21.93
N ASP A 152 -29.30 -11.72 22.70
CA ASP A 152 -28.22 -10.81 23.09
C ASP A 152 -27.33 -10.39 21.89
N ARG A 153 -27.99 -10.11 20.77
CA ARG A 153 -27.36 -9.76 19.49
C ARG A 153 -28.13 -8.65 18.78
N TYR A 154 -27.43 -7.96 17.90
CA TYR A 154 -28.03 -6.97 17.02
C TYR A 154 -28.59 -7.64 15.76
N GLY A 155 -29.75 -7.19 15.31
CA GLY A 155 -30.38 -7.62 14.07
C GLY A 155 -30.89 -6.44 13.26
N LEU A 156 -30.95 -6.62 11.96
CA LEU A 156 -31.62 -5.70 11.04
C LEU A 156 -32.96 -6.30 10.64
N ILE A 157 -33.95 -5.45 10.46
CA ILE A 157 -35.26 -5.88 10.01
C ILE A 157 -35.55 -5.22 8.67
N ALA A 158 -35.67 -6.04 7.63
CA ALA A 158 -36.15 -5.63 6.33
C ALA A 158 -37.69 -5.77 6.32
N ILE A 159 -38.40 -4.68 6.05
CA ILE A 159 -39.87 -4.65 6.14
C ILE A 159 -40.46 -4.23 4.81
N ARG A 160 -41.55 -4.89 4.46
CA ARG A 160 -42.44 -4.52 3.36
C ARG A 160 -43.90 -4.43 3.81
N LEU A 161 -44.53 -3.30 3.44
CA LEU A 161 -45.96 -3.10 3.66
C LEU A 161 -46.76 -3.83 2.59
N ARG A 162 -47.79 -4.57 3.00
CA ARG A 162 -48.79 -5.23 2.12
C ARG A 162 -49.98 -4.31 1.86
N GLU A 163 -50.78 -4.62 0.87
CA GLU A 163 -51.99 -3.87 0.49
C GLU A 163 -53.05 -3.82 1.60
N ASP A 164 -53.12 -4.86 2.42
CA ASP A 164 -54.06 -4.98 3.56
C ASP A 164 -53.60 -4.18 4.80
N GLY A 165 -52.47 -3.45 4.71
CA GLY A 165 -51.88 -2.70 5.80
C GLY A 165 -51.07 -3.53 6.79
N SER A 166 -50.92 -4.84 6.57
CA SER A 166 -49.97 -5.68 7.32
C SER A 166 -48.54 -5.50 6.83
N GLN A 167 -47.60 -6.00 7.59
CA GLN A 167 -46.19 -5.93 7.26
C GLN A 167 -45.58 -7.32 7.29
N ILE A 168 -44.77 -7.64 6.28
CA ILE A 168 -43.87 -8.79 6.32
C ILE A 168 -42.48 -8.26 6.65
N ALA A 169 -41.82 -8.91 7.62
CA ALA A 169 -40.53 -8.51 8.13
C ALA A 169 -39.56 -9.69 8.07
N ALA A 170 -38.38 -9.49 7.49
CA ALA A 170 -37.28 -10.43 7.53
C ALA A 170 -36.22 -9.94 8.50
N LEU A 171 -35.83 -10.81 9.43
CA LEU A 171 -34.74 -10.57 10.36
C LEU A 171 -33.41 -10.98 9.72
N ILE A 172 -32.45 -10.05 9.65
CA ILE A 172 -31.17 -10.22 8.97
C ILE A 172 -30.05 -10.00 9.97
N HIS A 173 -28.99 -10.81 9.93
CA HIS A 173 -27.79 -10.54 10.72
C HIS A 173 -26.95 -9.45 10.04
N PRO A 174 -26.55 -8.36 10.74
CA PRO A 174 -25.83 -7.23 10.14
C PRO A 174 -24.56 -7.60 9.39
N SER A 175 -23.79 -8.59 9.89
CA SER A 175 -22.53 -9.02 9.27
C SER A 175 -22.69 -9.58 7.85
N VAL A 176 -23.88 -10.03 7.47
CA VAL A 176 -24.12 -10.57 6.12
C VAL A 176 -24.09 -9.46 5.06
N LEU A 177 -24.42 -8.23 5.45
CA LEU A 177 -24.40 -7.08 4.54
C LEU A 177 -22.99 -6.61 4.16
N ILE A 178 -22.03 -6.74 5.08
CA ILE A 178 -20.64 -6.33 4.85
C ILE A 178 -19.77 -7.52 4.44
N GLY A 179 -20.18 -8.75 4.83
CA GLY A 179 -19.37 -9.94 4.62
C GLY A 179 -18.08 -9.92 5.44
N HIS A 180 -17.13 -10.77 5.07
CA HIS A 180 -15.81 -10.84 5.73
C HIS A 180 -14.75 -9.94 5.08
N LEU A 181 -15.15 -9.08 4.14
CA LEU A 181 -14.24 -8.21 3.39
C LEU A 181 -13.59 -7.12 4.25
N GLY A 182 -14.20 -6.78 5.40
CA GLY A 182 -13.63 -5.83 6.37
C GLY A 182 -12.42 -6.36 7.16
N ALA A 183 -12.21 -7.68 7.19
CA ALA A 183 -11.11 -8.30 7.95
C ALA A 183 -9.72 -7.95 7.41
N ASP A 184 -9.60 -7.59 6.12
CA ASP A 184 -8.34 -7.26 5.45
C ASP A 184 -7.95 -5.77 5.56
N LEU A 185 -8.71 -4.95 6.30
CA LEU A 185 -8.51 -3.50 6.40
C LEU A 185 -7.47 -3.08 7.46
N GLY A 186 -6.86 -4.05 8.16
CA GLY A 186 -5.90 -3.81 9.22
C GLY A 186 -6.53 -3.41 10.55
N GLU A 187 -5.69 -3.19 11.58
CA GLU A 187 -6.14 -2.99 12.97
C GLU A 187 -7.00 -1.72 13.17
N HIS A 188 -6.78 -0.71 12.35
CA HIS A 188 -7.48 0.59 12.43
C HIS A 188 -8.42 0.85 11.24
N GLY A 189 -8.64 -0.16 10.41
CA GLY A 189 -9.59 -0.09 9.31
C GLY A 189 -10.99 -0.51 9.73
N PHE A 190 -11.99 -0.04 8.97
CA PHE A 190 -13.38 -0.45 9.16
C PHE A 190 -14.18 -0.36 7.87
N ALA A 191 -15.28 -1.09 7.82
CA ALA A 191 -16.30 -0.97 6.79
C ALA A 191 -17.65 -0.73 7.45
N VAL A 192 -18.45 0.18 6.91
CA VAL A 192 -19.79 0.49 7.42
C VAL A 192 -20.79 0.64 6.29
N LEU A 193 -22.02 0.24 6.57
CA LEU A 193 -23.18 0.55 5.75
C LEU A 193 -23.96 1.67 6.45
N VAL A 194 -24.01 2.86 5.83
CA VAL A 194 -24.52 4.07 6.46
C VAL A 194 -25.58 4.77 5.59
N ARG A 195 -26.62 5.32 6.20
CA ARG A 195 -27.57 6.22 5.55
C ARG A 195 -27.10 7.68 5.71
N ARG A 196 -27.02 8.40 4.59
CA ARG A 196 -26.50 9.77 4.56
C ARG A 196 -27.35 10.78 5.34
N GLU A 197 -28.69 10.65 5.32
CA GLU A 197 -29.60 11.66 5.89
C GLU A 197 -29.41 11.88 7.39
N ASP A 198 -29.16 10.81 8.15
CA ASP A 198 -29.07 10.83 9.60
C ASP A 198 -27.80 10.17 10.14
N THR A 199 -26.84 9.84 9.24
CA THR A 199 -25.62 9.09 9.57
C THR A 199 -25.89 7.77 10.30
N HIS A 200 -27.06 7.17 10.06
CA HIS A 200 -27.45 5.96 10.71
C HIS A 200 -26.69 4.76 10.16
N ILE A 201 -25.98 4.03 11.04
CA ILE A 201 -25.18 2.87 10.68
C ILE A 201 -26.04 1.63 10.78
N TYR A 202 -26.23 0.91 9.66
CA TYR A 202 -26.96 -0.35 9.60
C TYR A 202 -26.08 -1.54 9.97
N ALA A 203 -24.86 -1.57 9.47
CA ALA A 203 -23.92 -2.65 9.70
C ALA A 203 -22.50 -2.11 9.77
N TRP A 204 -21.61 -2.80 10.49
CA TRP A 204 -20.19 -2.43 10.57
C TRP A 204 -19.32 -3.67 10.76
N GLU A 205 -18.08 -3.55 10.30
CA GLU A 205 -16.99 -4.48 10.54
C GLU A 205 -15.75 -3.67 10.91
N GLY A 206 -14.99 -4.13 11.90
CA GLY A 206 -13.85 -3.41 12.43
C GLY A 206 -14.21 -2.40 13.54
N ASN A 207 -13.24 -1.63 13.98
CA ASN A 207 -13.41 -0.65 15.05
C ASN A 207 -13.83 0.71 14.46
N VAL A 208 -15.13 0.99 14.46
CA VAL A 208 -15.69 2.23 13.94
C VAL A 208 -15.55 3.32 15.01
N PRO A 209 -14.69 4.34 14.80
CA PRO A 209 -14.57 5.45 15.74
C PRO A 209 -15.80 6.35 15.71
N GLU A 210 -16.01 7.12 16.79
CA GLU A 210 -17.06 8.15 16.81
C GLU A 210 -16.86 9.14 15.66
N MET A 211 -17.86 9.21 14.76
CA MET A 211 -17.81 10.04 13.57
C MET A 211 -18.06 11.53 13.89
N GLU A 212 -17.01 12.27 14.12
CA GLU A 212 -17.02 13.71 13.97
C GLU A 212 -16.13 14.04 12.77
N MET A 213 -16.72 14.01 11.57
CA MET A 213 -15.97 14.19 10.33
C MET A 213 -15.57 15.65 10.11
N VAL A 214 -14.28 15.91 10.16
CA VAL A 214 -13.69 17.05 9.44
C VAL A 214 -13.21 16.52 8.09
N ALA A 215 -14.13 16.41 7.14
CA ALA A 215 -13.83 15.85 5.83
C ALA A 215 -13.31 16.92 4.87
N SER A 216 -12.21 16.63 4.17
CA SER A 216 -11.87 17.28 2.91
C SER A 216 -12.32 16.36 1.76
N GLU A 217 -13.33 16.79 1.01
CA GLU A 217 -13.82 16.04 -0.15
C GLU A 217 -12.81 16.10 -1.29
N THR A 218 -12.44 14.93 -1.83
CA THR A 218 -11.75 14.84 -3.11
C THR A 218 -12.64 13.98 -4.03
N GLU A 219 -13.09 14.53 -5.16
CA GLU A 219 -13.93 13.80 -6.12
C GLU A 219 -13.17 12.59 -6.67
N GLY A 220 -13.65 11.39 -6.36
CA GLY A 220 -13.27 10.15 -7.01
C GLY A 220 -14.15 9.89 -8.23
N GLY A 221 -13.57 9.51 -9.38
CA GLY A 221 -14.32 9.24 -10.62
C GLY A 221 -15.42 8.18 -10.48
N GLU A 222 -16.40 8.24 -11.39
CA GLU A 222 -17.59 7.39 -11.56
C GLU A 222 -18.13 6.67 -10.31
N GLY A 223 -19.08 7.30 -9.61
CA GLY A 223 -19.91 6.65 -8.59
C GLY A 223 -19.26 6.37 -7.24
N SER A 224 -18.02 6.79 -7.01
CA SER A 224 -17.35 6.69 -5.72
C SER A 224 -16.76 8.02 -5.29
N THR A 225 -16.95 8.39 -4.03
CA THR A 225 -16.36 9.58 -3.42
C THR A 225 -15.20 9.16 -2.53
N GLN A 226 -14.02 9.71 -2.80
CA GLN A 226 -12.86 9.55 -1.91
C GLN A 226 -12.86 10.70 -0.90
N LEU A 227 -12.72 10.36 0.37
CA LEU A 227 -12.70 11.31 1.48
C LEU A 227 -11.45 11.02 2.33
N ARG A 228 -10.83 12.07 2.86
CA ARG A 228 -9.87 11.94 3.95
C ARG A 228 -10.47 12.54 5.19
N ALA A 229 -10.44 11.83 6.29
CA ALA A 229 -10.99 12.30 7.55
C ALA A 229 -10.06 12.00 8.71
N LEU A 230 -9.92 12.99 9.59
CA LEU A 230 -9.32 12.84 10.90
C LEU A 230 -10.45 12.50 11.89
N PHE A 231 -10.32 11.38 12.58
CA PHE A 231 -11.30 10.94 13.56
C PHE A 231 -10.93 11.40 14.98
N LYS A 232 -11.87 11.27 15.91
CA LYS A 232 -11.66 11.64 17.33
C LYS A 232 -10.52 10.87 18.01
N ASP A 233 -10.17 9.70 17.52
CA ASP A 233 -9.01 8.90 17.96
C ASP A 233 -7.66 9.48 17.53
N GLY A 234 -7.65 10.55 16.74
CA GLY A 234 -6.45 11.21 16.23
C GLY A 234 -5.81 10.52 15.03
N ILE A 235 -6.46 9.48 14.47
CA ILE A 235 -5.94 8.73 13.33
C ILE A 235 -6.54 9.27 12.04
N GLU A 236 -5.69 9.64 11.10
CA GLU A 236 -6.10 10.02 9.74
C GLU A 236 -6.37 8.77 8.92
N ARG A 237 -7.52 8.75 8.23
CA ARG A 237 -7.95 7.62 7.41
C ARG A 237 -8.39 8.09 6.04
N THR A 238 -8.02 7.30 5.04
CA THR A 238 -8.58 7.42 3.69
C THR A 238 -9.83 6.56 3.60
N LEU A 239 -10.95 7.19 3.15
CA LEU A 239 -12.26 6.56 3.03
C LEU A 239 -12.69 6.52 1.57
N PHE A 240 -13.41 5.44 1.22
CA PHE A 240 -14.14 5.33 -0.04
C PHE A 240 -15.60 5.07 0.25
N ALA A 241 -16.47 5.95 -0.25
CA ALA A 241 -17.92 5.83 -0.14
C ALA A 241 -18.51 5.50 -1.52
N VAL A 242 -19.35 4.45 -1.57
CA VAL A 242 -20.05 4.00 -2.78
C VAL A 242 -21.53 3.89 -2.46
N GLU A 243 -22.39 4.52 -3.26
CA GLU A 243 -23.85 4.44 -3.08
C GLU A 243 -24.38 3.08 -3.50
N LEU A 244 -25.34 2.55 -2.77
CA LEU A 244 -26.00 1.28 -3.09
C LEU A 244 -27.00 1.45 -4.23
N GLU A 245 -26.90 0.62 -5.24
CA GLU A 245 -27.84 0.60 -6.36
C GLU A 245 -29.24 0.17 -5.89
N GLY A 246 -30.27 0.96 -6.22
CA GLY A 246 -31.65 0.72 -5.79
C GLY A 246 -31.99 1.21 -4.38
N PHE A 247 -31.01 1.71 -3.61
CA PHE A 247 -31.20 2.21 -2.24
C PHE A 247 -30.58 3.62 -2.09
N PRO A 248 -31.21 4.64 -2.68
CA PRO A 248 -30.66 5.99 -2.70
C PRO A 248 -30.43 6.53 -1.28
N GLY A 249 -29.31 7.23 -1.10
CA GLY A 249 -28.89 7.75 0.19
C GLY A 249 -28.25 6.75 1.14
N THR A 250 -28.09 5.48 0.72
CA THR A 250 -27.37 4.46 1.49
C THR A 250 -26.01 4.19 0.86
N TYR A 251 -24.96 4.22 1.67
CA TYR A 251 -23.57 4.12 1.22
C TYR A 251 -22.83 3.00 1.92
N SER A 252 -22.03 2.27 1.16
CA SER A 252 -20.93 1.46 1.68
C SER A 252 -19.71 2.36 1.85
N VAL A 253 -19.21 2.50 3.07
CA VAL A 253 -18.02 3.28 3.38
C VAL A 253 -16.95 2.35 3.93
N VAL A 254 -15.78 2.37 3.30
CA VAL A 254 -14.61 1.59 3.71
C VAL A 254 -13.49 2.55 4.04
N ALA A 255 -12.84 2.36 5.17
CA ALA A 255 -11.77 3.21 5.67
C ALA A 255 -10.54 2.39 6.04
N ALA A 256 -9.37 2.93 5.75
CA ALA A 256 -8.10 2.40 6.26
C ALA A 256 -7.21 3.53 6.78
N ALA A 257 -6.43 3.24 7.83
CA ALA A 257 -5.47 4.19 8.37
C ALA A 257 -4.31 4.40 7.40
N ASP A 258 -3.93 5.67 7.19
CA ASP A 258 -2.83 6.02 6.30
C ASP A 258 -1.49 5.43 6.79
N GLU A 259 -1.30 5.32 8.11
CA GLU A 259 -0.13 4.69 8.71
C GLU A 259 0.03 3.21 8.31
N TRP A 260 -1.07 2.47 8.22
CA TRP A 260 -1.05 1.06 7.81
C TRP A 260 -0.64 0.91 6.34
N ILE A 261 -1.11 1.82 5.48
CA ILE A 261 -0.76 1.85 4.05
C ILE A 261 0.74 2.06 3.87
N LEU A 262 1.36 2.89 4.72
CA LEU A 262 2.78 3.26 4.64
C LEU A 262 3.73 2.26 5.33
N HIS A 263 3.22 1.39 6.20
CA HIS A 263 4.05 0.49 7.01
C HIS A 263 4.92 -0.46 6.15
N ASP A 264 4.33 -1.10 5.15
CA ASP A 264 5.05 -2.01 4.26
C ASP A 264 6.07 -1.27 3.38
N TRP A 265 5.73 -0.06 2.92
CA TRP A 265 6.67 0.78 2.21
C TRP A 265 7.86 1.18 3.09
N LEU A 266 7.62 1.53 4.36
CA LEU A 266 8.67 1.94 5.29
C LEU A 266 9.67 0.81 5.55
N ARG A 267 9.21 -0.42 5.72
CA ARG A 267 10.09 -1.61 5.85
C ARG A 267 10.98 -1.79 4.62
N MET A 268 10.41 -1.72 3.42
CA MET A 268 11.18 -1.78 2.18
C MET A 268 12.18 -0.62 2.07
N ALA A 269 11.77 0.59 2.42
CA ALA A 269 12.62 1.77 2.37
C ALA A 269 13.83 1.64 3.30
N ILE A 270 13.65 1.13 4.51
CA ILE A 270 14.74 0.88 5.46
C ILE A 270 15.72 -0.17 4.89
N LEU A 271 15.24 -1.30 4.39
CA LEU A 271 16.09 -2.35 3.84
C LEU A 271 16.92 -1.85 2.66
N LEU A 272 16.27 -1.20 1.69
CA LEU A 272 16.97 -0.64 0.52
C LEU A 272 17.94 0.48 0.92
N GLY A 273 17.58 1.32 1.90
CA GLY A 273 18.43 2.37 2.42
C GLY A 273 19.72 1.83 3.06
N VAL A 274 19.61 0.79 3.89
CA VAL A 274 20.77 0.13 4.52
C VAL A 274 21.71 -0.46 3.45
N VAL A 275 21.17 -1.14 2.44
CA VAL A 275 21.96 -1.72 1.34
C VAL A 275 22.64 -0.60 0.53
N ALA A 276 21.94 0.49 0.23
CA ALA A 276 22.47 1.62 -0.50
C ALA A 276 23.61 2.33 0.25
N ILE A 277 23.48 2.51 1.55
CA ILE A 277 24.53 3.11 2.41
C ILE A 277 25.75 2.18 2.45
N ALA A 278 25.56 0.87 2.65
CA ALA A 278 26.65 -0.09 2.71
C ALA A 278 27.43 -0.16 1.37
N THR A 279 26.72 -0.22 0.24
CA THR A 279 27.35 -0.25 -1.09
C THR A 279 28.06 1.05 -1.42
N SER A 280 27.49 2.20 -1.08
CA SER A 280 28.14 3.51 -1.25
C SER A 280 29.41 3.62 -0.39
N GLY A 281 29.34 3.19 0.87
CA GLY A 281 30.49 3.17 1.78
C GLY A 281 31.63 2.28 1.26
N LEU A 282 31.31 1.10 0.74
CA LEU A 282 32.28 0.18 0.14
C LEU A 282 32.95 0.80 -1.10
N LEU A 283 32.17 1.42 -1.99
CA LEU A 283 32.70 2.10 -3.18
C LEU A 283 33.65 3.25 -2.81
N VAL A 284 33.25 4.09 -1.88
CA VAL A 284 34.10 5.19 -1.38
C VAL A 284 35.38 4.64 -0.77
N PHE A 285 35.30 3.61 0.06
CA PHE A 285 36.46 2.95 0.64
C PHE A 285 37.40 2.39 -0.44
N LEU A 286 36.89 1.74 -1.48
CA LEU A 286 37.69 1.22 -2.60
C LEU A 286 38.38 2.36 -3.37
N ILE A 287 37.67 3.45 -3.69
CA ILE A 287 38.20 4.61 -4.39
C ILE A 287 39.36 5.21 -3.60
N ILE A 288 39.16 5.42 -2.30
CA ILE A 288 40.19 6.00 -1.42
C ILE A 288 41.39 5.03 -1.34
N SER A 289 41.17 3.74 -1.11
CA SER A 289 42.23 2.74 -0.99
C SER A 289 43.10 2.62 -2.27
N ILE A 290 42.45 2.62 -3.44
CA ILE A 290 43.17 2.60 -4.73
C ILE A 290 43.94 3.90 -4.95
N SER A 291 43.33 5.04 -4.61
CA SER A 291 43.95 6.34 -4.75
C SER A 291 45.18 6.51 -3.84
N LEU A 292 45.10 6.03 -2.59
CA LEU A 292 46.21 6.04 -1.66
C LEU A 292 47.37 5.14 -2.11
N ARG A 293 47.07 3.93 -2.62
CA ARG A 293 48.10 3.03 -3.15
C ARG A 293 48.83 3.62 -4.33
N ARG A 294 48.14 4.27 -5.26
CA ARG A 294 48.77 4.95 -6.41
C ARG A 294 49.59 6.18 -5.97
N LEU A 295 49.17 6.89 -4.92
CA LEU A 295 49.87 8.02 -4.36
C LEU A 295 51.23 7.64 -3.71
N SER A 296 51.25 6.46 -3.02
CA SER A 296 52.49 6.00 -2.38
C SER A 296 53.56 5.64 -3.42
N LEU A 297 53.22 4.97 -4.52
CA LEU A 297 54.14 4.59 -5.58
C LEU A 297 54.75 5.79 -6.32
N GLN A 298 53.99 6.84 -6.58
CA GLN A 298 54.53 8.06 -7.22
C GLN A 298 55.40 8.89 -6.27
N GLY A 299 55.03 9.02 -5.01
CA GLY A 299 55.84 9.69 -4.01
C GLY A 299 57.15 8.97 -3.74
N GLU A 300 57.12 7.63 -3.75
CA GLU A 300 58.33 6.81 -3.67
C GLU A 300 59.22 7.00 -4.90
N LEU A 301 58.65 7.07 -6.12
CA LEU A 301 59.37 7.26 -7.38
C LEU A 301 60.10 8.64 -7.39
N GLU A 302 59.39 9.72 -7.00
CA GLU A 302 60.03 11.06 -6.89
C GLU A 302 61.17 11.10 -5.83
N SER A 303 60.97 10.43 -4.69
CA SER A 303 61.97 10.32 -3.63
C SER A 303 63.19 9.49 -4.09
N SER A 304 62.94 8.40 -4.84
CA SER A 304 63.97 7.51 -5.34
C SER A 304 64.84 8.14 -6.45
N LEU A 305 64.26 9.05 -7.26
CA LEU A 305 64.98 9.89 -8.20
C LEU A 305 65.97 10.82 -7.51
N GLN A 306 65.59 11.36 -6.35
CA GLN A 306 66.49 12.22 -5.56
C GLN A 306 67.57 11.46 -4.80
N LYS A 307 67.39 10.14 -4.61
CA LYS A 307 68.32 9.29 -3.87
C LYS A 307 69.19 8.41 -4.76
N ASP A 308 69.21 8.66 -6.07
CA ASP A 308 69.97 7.87 -7.07
C ASP A 308 69.68 6.33 -7.00
N GLU A 309 68.46 5.95 -6.74
CA GLU A 309 68.04 4.53 -6.62
C GLU A 309 67.74 3.88 -7.99
N PHE A 310 68.06 4.56 -9.10
CA PHE A 310 67.93 4.06 -10.45
C PHE A 310 69.23 3.63 -11.05
N GLU A 311 69.31 2.38 -11.53
CA GLU A 311 70.49 1.86 -12.24
C GLU A 311 70.14 1.62 -13.70
N ILE A 312 71.11 1.93 -14.59
CA ILE A 312 70.98 1.62 -16.00
C ILE A 312 71.82 0.41 -16.31
N ASN A 313 71.19 -0.65 -16.80
CA ASN A 313 71.85 -1.85 -17.29
C ASN A 313 71.82 -1.87 -18.81
N TYR A 314 72.92 -2.29 -19.42
CA TYR A 314 73.06 -2.38 -20.87
C TYR A 314 72.98 -3.83 -21.33
N LEU A 315 72.06 -4.14 -22.25
CA LEU A 315 72.01 -5.44 -22.92
C LEU A 315 72.66 -5.32 -24.28
N PRO A 316 73.80 -6.02 -24.54
CA PRO A 316 74.47 -5.92 -25.81
C PRO A 316 73.66 -6.55 -26.94
N VAL A 317 73.57 -5.85 -28.06
CA VAL A 317 73.00 -6.34 -29.31
C VAL A 317 74.12 -6.87 -30.19
N ILE A 318 74.18 -8.16 -30.42
CA ILE A 318 75.20 -8.86 -31.15
C ILE A 318 74.72 -9.21 -32.56
N ASP A 319 75.49 -8.87 -33.59
CA ASP A 319 75.25 -9.33 -34.94
C ASP A 319 75.58 -10.83 -35.05
N LEU A 320 74.55 -11.62 -35.35
CA LEU A 320 74.72 -13.09 -35.43
C LEU A 320 75.63 -13.58 -36.57
N LYS A 321 75.91 -12.73 -37.57
CA LYS A 321 76.78 -13.09 -38.68
C LYS A 321 78.26 -12.79 -38.40
N SER A 322 78.55 -11.72 -37.78
CA SER A 322 79.93 -11.31 -37.54
C SER A 322 80.38 -11.52 -36.08
N GLY A 323 79.50 -11.83 -35.15
CA GLY A 323 79.80 -12.01 -33.74
C GLY A 323 80.19 -10.70 -33.01
N HIS A 324 80.11 -9.56 -33.68
CA HIS A 324 80.49 -8.29 -33.08
C HIS A 324 79.28 -7.62 -32.41
N CYS A 325 79.56 -6.90 -31.32
CA CYS A 325 78.60 -6.03 -30.67
C CYS A 325 78.30 -4.82 -31.54
N VAL A 326 77.07 -4.64 -32.02
CA VAL A 326 76.63 -3.55 -32.91
C VAL A 326 75.83 -2.47 -32.21
N GLY A 327 75.50 -2.70 -30.93
CA GLY A 327 74.72 -1.77 -30.13
C GLY A 327 74.48 -2.26 -28.71
N ALA A 328 73.81 -1.46 -27.91
CA ALA A 328 73.34 -1.88 -26.59
C ALA A 328 71.99 -1.25 -26.31
N GLU A 329 71.09 -2.04 -25.73
CA GLU A 329 69.79 -1.57 -25.21
C GLU A 329 69.95 -1.14 -23.75
N ALA A 330 69.59 0.10 -23.43
CA ALA A 330 69.66 0.63 -22.07
C ALA A 330 68.35 0.30 -21.32
N LEU A 331 68.46 -0.49 -20.27
CA LEU A 331 67.34 -0.95 -19.44
C LEU A 331 67.47 -0.29 -18.05
N ILE A 332 66.46 0.51 -17.68
CA ILE A 332 66.40 1.12 -16.37
C ILE A 332 65.84 0.12 -15.33
N SER A 333 66.49 0.08 -14.17
CA SER A 333 66.08 -0.72 -13.00
C SER A 333 65.94 0.17 -11.78
N TRP A 334 64.91 -0.01 -11.03
CA TRP A 334 64.73 0.71 -9.76
C TRP A 334 65.10 -0.22 -8.60
N CYS A 335 66.16 0.16 -7.89
CA CYS A 335 66.76 -0.60 -6.80
C CYS A 335 66.53 0.13 -5.48
N GLN A 336 65.46 -0.27 -4.76
CA GLN A 336 65.17 0.27 -3.44
C GLN A 336 66.08 -0.32 -2.35
N PRO A 337 66.60 0.42 -1.39
CA PRO A 337 67.38 -0.06 -0.27
C PRO A 337 66.62 -1.12 0.54
N GLY A 338 67.15 -2.38 0.62
CA GLY A 338 66.51 -3.45 1.37
C GLY A 338 65.29 -4.13 0.71
N SER A 339 64.94 -3.77 -0.52
CA SER A 339 63.83 -4.32 -1.29
C SER A 339 64.27 -5.01 -2.55
N LYS A 340 63.38 -5.86 -3.14
CA LYS A 340 63.58 -6.45 -4.47
C LYS A 340 63.52 -5.37 -5.55
N ARG A 341 64.31 -5.56 -6.63
CA ARG A 341 64.22 -4.77 -7.86
C ARG A 341 62.76 -4.62 -8.30
N VAL A 342 62.33 -3.33 -8.48
CA VAL A 342 61.01 -3.03 -9.05
C VAL A 342 61.10 -3.12 -10.57
N ARG A 343 60.19 -3.84 -11.18
CA ARG A 343 60.19 -4.05 -12.62
C ARG A 343 59.78 -2.79 -13.36
N PRO A 344 60.39 -2.50 -14.53
CA PRO A 344 60.14 -1.29 -15.32
C PRO A 344 58.66 -1.12 -15.72
N ASP A 345 57.98 -2.22 -16.03
CA ASP A 345 56.59 -2.22 -16.43
C ASP A 345 55.60 -1.71 -15.33
N LEU A 346 56.02 -1.70 -14.04
CA LEU A 346 55.25 -1.19 -12.92
C LEU A 346 55.41 0.27 -12.64
N PHE A 347 56.58 0.88 -12.96
CA PHE A 347 56.84 2.28 -12.62
C PHE A 347 56.92 3.22 -13.83
N ILE A 348 57.32 2.76 -15.02
CA ILE A 348 57.36 3.59 -16.23
C ILE A 348 56.02 4.24 -16.56
N PRO A 349 54.86 3.57 -16.43
CA PRO A 349 53.55 4.19 -16.68
C PRO A 349 53.20 5.27 -15.65
N LEU A 350 53.95 5.36 -14.53
CA LEU A 350 53.68 6.28 -13.41
C LEU A 350 54.68 7.45 -13.38
N ALA A 351 55.77 7.34 -14.13
CA ALA A 351 56.79 8.36 -14.27
C ALA A 351 56.43 9.39 -15.36
#